data_184b0630ed7a762efb5d2b3dda8c8329
#
_entry.id   184b0630ed7a762efb5d2b3dda8c8329
#
_cell.length_a   1.000
_cell.length_b   1.000
_cell.length_c   1.000
_cell.angle_alpha   90.00
_cell.angle_beta   90.00
_cell.angle_gamma   90.00
#
_symmetry.space_group_name_H-M   'P 1'
#
loop_
_entity.id
_entity.type
_entity.pdbx_description
1 polymer ?
#
loop_
_entity_poly.entity_id
_entity_poly.type
_entity_poly.pdbx_seq_one_letter_code
_entity_poly.pdbx_strand_id
1 'polypeptide(L)'
;MPPKAFKGEYIETDTGNKISRRAQIHGTQRIILGGKTVIQTDAVIRGDLYRSSSSHASSDDPAGAAPSPSVAITVGRYSYISKQAILRPPSRLHRGMHSYYPLKIGDHVFVGERAVVEAASVGNHVHVGKEAVIGGMAILKDFAVVLDGAVVPAGMVVPSWCVVGGRPARIVGEVGEGYGVEGADGGLARERYRLVGK
;
A
#
# COMPACT_ATOMS: atom_id res chain seq x y z
N MET A 1 -9.34 -34.21 26.07
CA MET A 1 -8.72 -33.29 25.11
C MET A 1 -9.49 -31.97 25.19
N PRO A 2 -8.85 -30.83 25.49
CA PRO A 2 -9.56 -29.55 25.43
C PRO A 2 -9.95 -29.25 23.98
N PRO A 3 -11.14 -28.65 23.72
CA PRO A 3 -11.59 -28.33 22.40
C PRO A 3 -10.59 -27.35 21.76
N LYS A 4 -10.13 -27.63 20.53
CA LYS A 4 -9.33 -26.71 19.73
C LYS A 4 -10.16 -25.44 19.54
N ALA A 5 -9.75 -24.34 20.17
CA ALA A 5 -10.34 -23.04 19.94
C ALA A 5 -10.37 -22.75 18.43
N PHE A 6 -11.52 -22.47 17.89
CA PHE A 6 -11.66 -22.02 16.49
C PHE A 6 -10.83 -20.76 16.32
N LYS A 7 -9.68 -20.87 15.66
CA LYS A 7 -8.88 -19.71 15.30
C LYS A 7 -9.65 -18.96 14.21
N GLY A 8 -10.14 -17.77 14.51
CA GLY A 8 -10.78 -16.90 13.54
C GLY A 8 -9.94 -16.73 12.26
N GLU A 9 -10.58 -16.41 11.14
CA GLU A 9 -9.93 -16.22 9.83
C GLU A 9 -8.88 -15.09 9.84
N TYR A 10 -9.06 -14.11 10.74
CA TYR A 10 -8.20 -12.94 10.90
C TYR A 10 -7.44 -12.97 12.22
N ILE A 11 -6.26 -12.36 12.18
CA ILE A 11 -5.47 -11.99 13.35
C ILE A 11 -5.75 -10.51 13.59
N GLU A 12 -6.20 -10.16 14.79
CA GLU A 12 -6.34 -8.77 15.20
C GLU A 12 -5.14 -8.35 16.04
N THR A 13 -4.54 -7.20 15.70
CA THR A 13 -3.41 -6.63 16.43
C THR A 13 -3.91 -5.63 17.47
N ASP A 14 -3.06 -5.25 18.44
CA ASP A 14 -3.37 -4.26 19.48
C ASP A 14 -3.81 -2.89 18.90
N THR A 15 -3.34 -2.57 17.68
CA THR A 15 -3.71 -1.36 16.95
C THR A 15 -5.02 -1.52 16.14
N GLY A 16 -5.70 -2.65 16.28
CA GLY A 16 -6.95 -2.97 15.60
C GLY A 16 -6.78 -3.34 14.12
N ASN A 17 -5.58 -3.74 13.69
CA ASN A 17 -5.41 -4.23 12.32
C ASN A 17 -5.96 -5.65 12.20
N LYS A 18 -6.68 -5.93 11.13
CA LYS A 18 -7.24 -7.25 10.81
C LYS A 18 -6.48 -7.87 9.65
N ILE A 19 -5.66 -8.86 9.95
CA ILE A 19 -4.78 -9.51 8.99
C ILE A 19 -5.25 -10.93 8.75
N SER A 20 -5.58 -11.29 7.51
CA SER A 20 -5.94 -12.66 7.17
C SER A 20 -4.77 -13.60 7.42
N ARG A 21 -5.06 -14.79 7.98
CA ARG A 21 -4.05 -15.84 8.19
C ARG A 21 -3.46 -16.39 6.89
N ARG A 22 -4.13 -16.17 5.78
CA ARG A 22 -3.67 -16.56 4.44
C ARG A 22 -2.90 -15.45 3.72
N ALA A 23 -2.79 -14.25 4.32
CA ALA A 23 -1.97 -13.19 3.75
C ALA A 23 -0.49 -13.57 3.80
N GLN A 24 0.24 -13.23 2.75
CA GLN A 24 1.68 -13.49 2.62
C GLN A 24 2.44 -12.19 2.91
N ILE A 25 3.01 -12.11 4.10
CA ILE A 25 3.74 -10.92 4.53
C ILE A 25 5.21 -11.28 4.70
N HIS A 26 6.06 -10.71 3.85
CA HIS A 26 7.50 -10.92 3.86
C HIS A 26 8.19 -9.71 4.49
N GLY A 27 9.20 -9.94 5.33
CA GLY A 27 10.00 -8.87 5.91
C GLY A 27 9.20 -7.98 6.89
N THR A 28 8.41 -8.56 7.77
CA THR A 28 7.53 -7.87 8.75
C THR A 28 8.23 -6.77 9.55
N GLN A 29 9.54 -6.93 9.83
CA GLN A 29 10.35 -5.96 10.57
C GLN A 29 10.49 -4.61 9.87
N ARG A 30 10.17 -4.52 8.57
CA ARG A 30 10.30 -3.33 7.73
C ARG A 30 8.96 -2.82 7.19
N ILE A 31 7.87 -3.33 7.76
CA ILE A 31 6.51 -2.94 7.40
C ILE A 31 5.90 -2.21 8.60
N ILE A 32 5.44 -0.99 8.37
CA ILE A 32 4.70 -0.21 9.36
C ILE A 32 3.24 -0.18 8.92
N LEU A 33 2.37 -0.67 9.78
CA LEU A 33 0.92 -0.58 9.58
C LEU A 33 0.34 0.44 10.56
N GLY A 34 -0.43 1.36 10.05
CA GLY A 34 -1.29 2.22 10.84
C GLY A 34 -2.39 1.41 11.54
N GLY A 35 -3.20 2.06 12.37
CA GLY A 35 -4.29 1.38 13.07
C GLY A 35 -5.48 1.09 12.15
N LYS A 36 -6.24 0.03 12.47
CA LYS A 36 -7.50 -0.33 11.79
C LYS A 36 -7.35 -0.61 10.29
N THR A 37 -6.20 -1.08 9.86
CA THR A 37 -5.93 -1.52 8.49
C THR A 37 -6.37 -2.98 8.31
N VAL A 38 -6.94 -3.29 7.15
CA VAL A 38 -7.36 -4.64 6.78
C VAL A 38 -6.46 -5.18 5.70
N ILE A 39 -5.94 -6.40 5.90
CA ILE A 39 -5.21 -7.16 4.90
C ILE A 39 -5.96 -8.46 4.65
N GLN A 40 -6.50 -8.59 3.45
CA GLN A 40 -7.35 -9.69 3.04
C GLN A 40 -6.55 -10.95 2.65
N THR A 41 -7.29 -12.02 2.41
CA THR A 41 -6.79 -13.33 2.01
C THR A 41 -5.92 -13.27 0.77
N ASP A 42 -4.81 -14.00 0.82
CA ASP A 42 -3.85 -14.13 -0.29
C ASP A 42 -3.25 -12.79 -0.78
N ALA A 43 -3.41 -11.71 0.00
CA ALA A 43 -2.69 -10.46 -0.27
C ALA A 43 -1.19 -10.66 0.00
N VAL A 44 -0.34 -10.08 -0.85
CA VAL A 44 1.13 -10.22 -0.78
C VAL A 44 1.75 -8.87 -0.45
N ILE A 45 2.51 -8.81 0.65
CA ILE A 45 3.23 -7.60 1.06
C ILE A 45 4.73 -7.90 1.13
N ARG A 46 5.51 -7.25 0.26
CA ARG A 46 6.94 -7.51 0.05
C ARG A 46 7.83 -6.51 0.82
N GLY A 47 7.81 -6.56 2.15
CA GLY A 47 8.73 -5.78 2.99
C GLY A 47 10.16 -6.32 3.04
N ASP A 48 10.42 -7.47 2.42
CA ASP A 48 11.75 -8.04 2.22
C ASP A 48 12.57 -7.28 1.17
N LEU A 49 11.92 -6.51 0.29
CA LEU A 49 12.53 -5.69 -0.72
C LEU A 49 12.86 -4.31 -0.15
N TYR A 50 14.08 -4.09 0.23
CA TYR A 50 14.53 -2.84 0.85
C TYR A 50 15.93 -2.45 0.38
N ARG A 51 16.29 -1.19 0.60
CA ARG A 51 17.65 -0.72 0.33
C ARG A 51 18.56 -1.07 1.50
N SER A 52 19.56 -1.94 1.26
CA SER A 52 20.62 -2.15 2.25
C SER A 52 21.57 -0.95 2.24
N SER A 53 21.87 -0.42 3.41
CA SER A 53 22.76 0.74 3.60
C SER A 53 24.25 0.45 3.34
N SER A 54 24.58 -0.75 2.87
CA SER A 54 25.97 -1.18 2.64
C SER A 54 26.66 -0.56 1.43
N SER A 55 26.03 0.34 0.66
CA SER A 55 26.62 0.90 -0.57
C SER A 55 27.03 2.38 -0.55
N HIS A 56 26.85 3.09 0.56
CA HIS A 56 27.38 4.45 0.72
C HIS A 56 27.77 4.72 2.18
N ALA A 57 28.91 4.19 2.60
CA ALA A 57 29.69 4.83 3.60
C ALA A 57 30.36 6.04 2.90
N SER A 58 29.66 7.16 2.80
CA SER A 58 30.31 8.46 2.60
C SER A 58 31.03 8.77 3.91
N SER A 59 32.31 9.12 3.79
CA SER A 59 33.30 9.31 4.85
C SER A 59 33.02 10.49 5.81
N ASP A 60 31.79 11.02 5.85
CA ASP A 60 31.44 12.22 6.62
C ASP A 60 30.30 12.03 7.66
N ASP A 61 29.87 10.79 7.94
CA ASP A 61 28.94 10.55 9.04
C ASP A 61 29.72 10.24 10.33
N PRO A 62 29.41 10.94 11.46
CA PRO A 62 30.07 10.67 12.73
C PRO A 62 29.78 9.23 13.17
N ALA A 63 30.86 8.49 13.39
CA ALA A 63 30.86 7.10 13.85
C ALA A 63 29.99 6.94 15.11
N GLY A 64 28.89 6.19 15.01
CA GLY A 64 28.12 5.79 16.18
C GLY A 64 26.64 5.52 16.02
N ALA A 65 25.99 5.88 14.94
CA ALA A 65 24.59 5.56 14.76
C ALA A 65 24.45 4.13 14.21
N ALA A 66 23.90 3.21 15.01
CA ALA A 66 23.48 1.90 14.51
C ALA A 66 22.55 2.10 13.30
N PRO A 67 22.72 1.34 12.20
CA PRO A 67 21.90 1.50 11.01
C PRO A 67 20.43 1.27 11.39
N SER A 68 19.65 2.35 11.37
CA SER A 68 18.22 2.25 11.61
C SER A 68 17.62 1.34 10.53
N PRO A 69 16.75 0.38 10.90
CA PRO A 69 16.16 -0.54 9.93
C PRO A 69 15.40 0.28 8.88
N SER A 70 15.86 0.22 7.63
CA SER A 70 15.21 0.93 6.53
C SER A 70 13.80 0.40 6.34
N VAL A 71 12.78 1.25 6.53
CA VAL A 71 11.38 0.90 6.30
C VAL A 71 11.17 0.65 4.81
N ALA A 72 10.57 -0.50 4.47
CA ALA A 72 10.27 -0.85 3.09
C ALA A 72 8.85 -0.44 2.68
N ILE A 73 7.87 -0.64 3.56
CA ILE A 73 6.46 -0.32 3.30
C ILE A 73 5.85 0.34 4.52
N THR A 74 5.19 1.47 4.30
CA THR A 74 4.34 2.13 5.30
C THR A 74 2.92 2.18 4.77
N VAL A 75 1.97 1.70 5.57
CA VAL A 75 0.52 1.77 5.27
C VAL A 75 -0.16 2.58 6.35
N GLY A 76 -0.92 3.58 5.97
CA GLY A 76 -1.65 4.46 6.87
C GLY A 76 -2.85 3.78 7.53
N ARG A 77 -3.58 4.56 8.31
CA ARG A 77 -4.75 4.10 9.08
C ARG A 77 -5.95 3.88 8.18
N TYR A 78 -6.83 2.95 8.60
CA TYR A 78 -8.08 2.64 7.89
C TYR A 78 -7.89 2.26 6.42
N SER A 79 -6.71 1.79 6.04
CA SER A 79 -6.46 1.34 4.68
C SER A 79 -6.92 -0.11 4.50
N TYR A 80 -7.43 -0.42 3.32
CA TYR A 80 -7.99 -1.72 3.00
C TYR A 80 -7.28 -2.35 1.80
N ILE A 81 -6.58 -3.44 2.06
CA ILE A 81 -5.86 -4.20 1.04
C ILE A 81 -6.69 -5.44 0.71
N SER A 82 -7.28 -5.46 -0.48
CA SER A 82 -8.19 -6.52 -0.91
C SER A 82 -7.46 -7.84 -1.22
N LYS A 83 -8.26 -8.87 -1.52
CA LYS A 83 -7.77 -10.22 -1.83
C LYS A 83 -6.78 -10.19 -2.99
N GLN A 84 -5.69 -10.96 -2.84
CA GLN A 84 -4.68 -11.15 -3.89
C GLN A 84 -4.02 -9.85 -4.38
N ALA A 85 -4.19 -8.74 -3.66
CA ALA A 85 -3.48 -7.51 -3.98
C ALA A 85 -2.00 -7.63 -3.61
N ILE A 86 -1.13 -7.02 -4.40
CA ILE A 86 0.33 -7.07 -4.23
C ILE A 86 0.86 -5.68 -3.93
N LEU A 87 1.49 -5.52 -2.78
CA LEU A 87 2.23 -4.32 -2.41
C LEU A 87 3.72 -4.61 -2.50
N ARG A 88 4.42 -3.90 -3.35
CA ARG A 88 5.84 -4.09 -3.61
C ARG A 88 6.58 -2.75 -3.64
N PRO A 89 7.67 -2.58 -2.88
CA PRO A 89 8.52 -1.40 -2.99
C PRO A 89 9.00 -1.19 -4.41
N PRO A 90 8.95 0.04 -4.93
CA PRO A 90 9.45 0.34 -6.26
C PRO A 90 10.97 0.20 -6.30
N SER A 91 11.50 -0.18 -7.46
CA SER A 91 12.93 -0.30 -7.68
C SER A 91 13.40 0.54 -8.85
N ARG A 92 14.65 0.94 -8.80
CA ARG A 92 15.37 1.53 -9.93
C ARG A 92 16.68 0.81 -10.15
N LEU A 93 17.00 0.61 -11.41
CA LEU A 93 18.33 0.17 -11.83
C LEU A 93 19.20 1.41 -12.04
N HIS A 94 20.27 1.54 -11.26
CA HIS A 94 21.26 2.59 -11.44
C HIS A 94 22.66 1.98 -11.51
N ARG A 95 23.38 2.23 -12.60
CA ARG A 95 24.75 1.69 -12.84
C ARG A 95 24.86 0.18 -12.59
N GLY A 96 23.88 -0.59 -13.06
CA GLY A 96 23.87 -2.05 -12.91
C GLY A 96 23.43 -2.56 -11.53
N MET A 97 23.16 -1.68 -10.56
CA MET A 97 22.67 -2.06 -9.23
C MET A 97 21.18 -1.76 -9.07
N HIS A 98 20.43 -2.77 -8.62
CA HIS A 98 19.04 -2.59 -8.21
C HIS A 98 18.96 -1.92 -6.84
N SER A 99 18.26 -0.79 -6.77
CA SER A 99 17.95 -0.11 -5.51
C SER A 99 16.45 -0.05 -5.31
N TYR A 100 15.99 -0.52 -4.14
CA TYR A 100 14.59 -0.40 -3.74
C TYR A 100 14.36 0.90 -2.98
N TYR A 101 13.17 1.46 -3.15
CA TYR A 101 12.73 2.68 -2.47
C TYR A 101 11.50 2.37 -1.63
N PRO A 102 11.29 3.03 -0.48
CA PRO A 102 10.13 2.76 0.36
C PRO A 102 8.82 3.08 -0.38
N LEU A 103 7.84 2.18 -0.25
CA LEU A 103 6.47 2.40 -0.66
C LEU A 103 5.72 3.05 0.51
N LYS A 104 5.16 4.23 0.27
CA LYS A 104 4.33 4.95 1.26
C LYS A 104 2.88 4.95 0.81
N ILE A 105 1.99 4.45 1.65
CA ILE A 105 0.54 4.46 1.46
C ILE A 105 -0.07 5.28 2.58
N GLY A 106 -0.90 6.26 2.24
CA GLY A 106 -1.57 7.15 3.17
C GLY A 106 -2.74 6.51 3.92
N ASP A 107 -3.52 7.35 4.57
CA ASP A 107 -4.71 6.95 5.33
C ASP A 107 -5.91 6.76 4.40
N HIS A 108 -6.86 5.89 4.79
CA HIS A 108 -8.12 5.64 4.07
C HIS A 108 -7.93 5.19 2.61
N VAL A 109 -6.85 4.50 2.30
CA VAL A 109 -6.58 3.99 0.96
C VAL A 109 -7.27 2.66 0.75
N PHE A 110 -7.97 2.53 -0.37
CA PHE A 110 -8.55 1.27 -0.82
C PHE A 110 -7.74 0.70 -1.99
N VAL A 111 -7.25 -0.52 -1.83
CA VAL A 111 -6.57 -1.28 -2.89
C VAL A 111 -7.45 -2.44 -3.32
N GLY A 112 -7.89 -2.43 -4.57
CA GLY A 112 -8.79 -3.42 -5.15
C GLY A 112 -8.19 -4.82 -5.27
N GLU A 113 -9.05 -5.79 -5.55
CA GLU A 113 -8.65 -7.19 -5.71
C GLU A 113 -7.66 -7.34 -6.87
N ARG A 114 -6.62 -8.14 -6.68
CA ARG A 114 -5.57 -8.42 -7.68
C ARG A 114 -4.83 -7.18 -8.20
N ALA A 115 -4.99 -6.04 -7.54
CA ALA A 115 -4.22 -4.86 -7.90
C ALA A 115 -2.75 -5.01 -7.51
N VAL A 116 -1.87 -4.44 -8.32
CA VAL A 116 -0.42 -4.41 -8.07
C VAL A 116 0.02 -2.96 -7.84
N VAL A 117 0.64 -2.70 -6.70
CA VAL A 117 1.09 -1.36 -6.32
C VAL A 117 2.59 -1.34 -6.13
N GLU A 118 3.29 -0.64 -7.03
CA GLU A 118 4.74 -0.37 -6.98
C GLU A 118 5.04 1.13 -6.89
N ALA A 119 4.07 1.93 -6.47
CA ALA A 119 4.20 3.37 -6.34
C ALA A 119 5.32 3.77 -5.37
N ALA A 120 5.91 4.94 -5.57
CA ALA A 120 6.74 5.59 -4.55
C ALA A 120 5.86 6.14 -3.43
N SER A 121 4.71 6.71 -3.77
CA SER A 121 3.78 7.27 -2.80
C SER A 121 2.35 7.19 -3.29
N VAL A 122 1.46 6.80 -2.37
CA VAL A 122 0.00 6.85 -2.52
C VAL A 122 -0.52 7.76 -1.43
N GLY A 123 -1.22 8.82 -1.81
CA GLY A 123 -1.80 9.82 -0.90
C GLY A 123 -2.95 9.26 -0.07
N ASN A 124 -3.65 10.16 0.60
CA ASN A 124 -4.81 9.81 1.42
C ASN A 124 -6.07 9.69 0.58
N HIS A 125 -7.03 8.88 1.03
CA HIS A 125 -8.33 8.70 0.38
C HIS A 125 -8.23 8.26 -1.09
N VAL A 126 -7.15 7.56 -1.46
CA VAL A 126 -6.95 7.06 -2.82
C VAL A 126 -7.70 5.74 -3.00
N HIS A 127 -8.38 5.63 -4.14
CA HIS A 127 -9.03 4.39 -4.54
C HIS A 127 -8.27 3.77 -5.73
N VAL A 128 -7.74 2.58 -5.53
CA VAL A 128 -7.14 1.77 -6.58
C VAL A 128 -8.12 0.67 -6.96
N GLY A 129 -8.56 0.66 -8.20
CA GLY A 129 -9.53 -0.32 -8.73
C GLY A 129 -9.00 -1.75 -8.78
N LYS A 130 -9.91 -2.67 -9.07
CA LYS A 130 -9.55 -4.09 -9.24
C LYS A 130 -8.62 -4.28 -10.42
N GLU A 131 -7.67 -5.21 -10.29
CA GLU A 131 -6.72 -5.53 -11.37
C GLU A 131 -5.93 -4.33 -11.91
N ALA A 132 -5.96 -3.20 -11.21
CA ALA A 132 -5.16 -2.05 -11.60
C ALA A 132 -3.69 -2.30 -11.30
N VAL A 133 -2.82 -1.80 -12.17
CA VAL A 133 -1.36 -1.89 -12.01
C VAL A 133 -0.80 -0.49 -11.87
N ILE A 134 -0.19 -0.20 -10.74
CA ILE A 134 0.50 1.06 -10.49
C ILE A 134 1.98 0.82 -10.72
N GLY A 135 2.50 1.42 -11.78
CA GLY A 135 3.91 1.25 -12.19
C GLY A 135 4.90 1.83 -11.20
N GLY A 136 6.13 1.32 -11.28
CA GLY A 136 7.21 1.68 -10.36
C GLY A 136 7.45 3.19 -10.30
N MET A 137 7.68 3.72 -9.09
CA MET A 137 7.93 5.15 -8.83
C MET A 137 6.78 6.10 -9.20
N ALA A 138 5.58 5.59 -9.51
CA ALA A 138 4.40 6.44 -9.68
C ALA A 138 4.02 7.14 -8.37
N ILE A 139 3.39 8.30 -8.47
CA ILE A 139 2.90 9.07 -7.32
C ILE A 139 1.42 9.32 -7.53
N LEU A 140 0.60 8.81 -6.64
CA LEU A 140 -0.83 9.11 -6.58
C LEU A 140 -1.05 10.15 -5.48
N LYS A 141 -1.63 11.29 -5.83
CA LYS A 141 -1.97 12.34 -4.87
C LYS A 141 -3.29 12.02 -4.16
N ASP A 142 -3.63 12.83 -3.15
CA ASP A 142 -4.82 12.63 -2.34
C ASP A 142 -6.10 12.63 -3.19
N PHE A 143 -7.07 11.80 -2.82
CA PHE A 143 -8.36 11.65 -3.50
C PHE A 143 -8.26 11.23 -4.97
N ALA A 144 -7.16 10.67 -5.41
CA ALA A 144 -7.05 10.11 -6.74
C ALA A 144 -7.81 8.78 -6.85
N VAL A 145 -8.44 8.56 -7.99
CA VAL A 145 -9.18 7.34 -8.30
C VAL A 145 -8.55 6.68 -9.52
N VAL A 146 -8.14 5.44 -9.36
CA VAL A 146 -7.67 4.58 -10.45
C VAL A 146 -8.75 3.57 -10.78
N LEU A 147 -9.23 3.57 -12.02
CA LEU A 147 -10.30 2.67 -12.46
C LEU A 147 -9.83 1.21 -12.53
N ASP A 148 -10.79 0.30 -12.54
CA ASP A 148 -10.53 -1.14 -12.66
C ASP A 148 -9.71 -1.45 -13.92
N GLY A 149 -8.73 -2.31 -13.77
CA GLY A 149 -7.87 -2.75 -14.87
C GLY A 149 -6.96 -1.67 -15.47
N ALA A 150 -6.92 -0.47 -14.94
CA ALA A 150 -6.04 0.58 -15.44
C ALA A 150 -4.57 0.26 -15.18
N VAL A 151 -3.70 0.66 -16.08
CA VAL A 151 -2.24 0.52 -15.94
C VAL A 151 -1.61 1.90 -15.88
N VAL A 152 -1.28 2.35 -14.68
CA VAL A 152 -0.58 3.62 -14.45
C VAL A 152 0.89 3.44 -14.80
N PRO A 153 1.43 4.18 -15.78
CA PRO A 153 2.83 4.07 -16.18
C PRO A 153 3.81 4.38 -15.03
N ALA A 154 4.99 3.79 -15.11
CA ALA A 154 6.06 4.07 -14.18
C ALA A 154 6.42 5.57 -14.16
N GLY A 155 6.62 6.13 -12.97
CA GLY A 155 6.96 7.53 -12.76
C GLY A 155 5.83 8.53 -13.03
N MET A 156 4.64 8.07 -13.39
CA MET A 156 3.49 8.96 -13.60
C MET A 156 3.06 9.60 -12.28
N VAL A 157 2.77 10.89 -12.33
CA VAL A 157 2.14 11.62 -11.23
C VAL A 157 0.64 11.78 -11.54
N VAL A 158 -0.20 11.18 -10.70
CA VAL A 158 -1.66 11.36 -10.76
C VAL A 158 -2.00 12.51 -9.83
N PRO A 159 -2.56 13.63 -10.32
CA PRO A 159 -2.96 14.76 -9.49
C PRO A 159 -4.06 14.38 -8.49
N SER A 160 -4.23 15.23 -7.48
CA SER A 160 -5.36 15.10 -6.55
C SER A 160 -6.68 15.28 -7.27
N TRP A 161 -7.72 14.57 -6.80
CA TRP A 161 -9.08 14.68 -7.31
C TRP A 161 -9.26 14.25 -8.77
N CYS A 162 -8.29 13.52 -9.32
CA CYS A 162 -8.37 13.03 -10.69
C CYS A 162 -8.77 11.56 -10.76
N VAL A 163 -9.55 11.22 -11.76
CA VAL A 163 -9.87 9.84 -12.16
C VAL A 163 -8.97 9.45 -13.32
N VAL A 164 -8.26 8.35 -13.18
CA VAL A 164 -7.40 7.80 -14.24
C VAL A 164 -7.87 6.42 -14.67
N GLY A 165 -7.82 6.15 -15.97
CA GLY A 165 -8.24 4.88 -16.54
C GLY A 165 -7.53 4.55 -17.84
N GLY A 166 -7.63 3.29 -18.27
CA GLY A 166 -7.06 2.81 -19.53
C GLY A 166 -5.68 2.15 -19.38
N ARG A 167 -5.14 1.65 -20.49
CA ARG A 167 -3.85 0.98 -20.61
C ARG A 167 -3.10 1.53 -21.84
N PRO A 168 -2.19 2.48 -21.68
CA PRO A 168 -1.75 3.16 -20.45
C PRO A 168 -2.81 4.09 -19.88
N ALA A 169 -2.80 4.28 -18.56
CA ALA A 169 -3.76 5.14 -17.87
C ALA A 169 -3.58 6.62 -18.28
N ARG A 170 -4.72 7.30 -18.45
CA ARG A 170 -4.82 8.74 -18.71
C ARG A 170 -5.86 9.32 -17.78
N ILE A 171 -5.81 10.62 -17.56
CA ILE A 171 -6.85 11.33 -16.84
C ILE A 171 -8.11 11.27 -17.71
N VAL A 172 -9.19 10.69 -17.16
CA VAL A 172 -10.47 10.50 -17.84
C VAL A 172 -11.59 11.32 -17.20
N GLY A 173 -11.32 11.94 -16.06
CA GLY A 173 -12.28 12.78 -15.35
C GLY A 173 -11.71 13.30 -14.03
N GLU A 174 -12.56 14.00 -13.33
CA GLU A 174 -12.30 14.54 -12.00
C GLU A 174 -13.26 13.91 -11.00
N VAL A 175 -12.82 13.81 -9.76
CA VAL A 175 -13.63 13.33 -8.64
C VAL A 175 -14.54 14.48 -8.21
N GLY A 176 -15.86 14.27 -8.22
CA GLY A 176 -16.84 15.30 -7.83
C GLY A 176 -16.70 15.69 -6.35
N GLU A 177 -17.10 16.92 -6.02
CA GLU A 177 -17.05 17.47 -4.65
C GLU A 177 -17.75 16.57 -3.60
N GLY A 178 -18.83 15.88 -3.99
CA GLY A 178 -19.53 14.91 -3.14
C GLY A 178 -18.68 13.72 -2.68
N TYR A 179 -17.71 13.30 -3.48
CA TYR A 179 -16.80 12.21 -3.11
C TYR A 179 -15.95 12.56 -1.89
N GLY A 180 -15.59 13.83 -1.71
CA GLY A 180 -14.87 14.32 -0.54
C GLY A 180 -15.70 14.23 0.74
N VAL A 181 -17.02 14.40 0.65
CA VAL A 181 -17.96 14.34 1.78
C VAL A 181 -18.32 12.89 2.10
N GLU A 182 -18.65 12.08 1.12
CA GLU A 182 -18.96 10.66 1.29
C GLU A 182 -17.69 9.81 1.51
N GLY A 183 -16.57 10.20 0.94
CA GLY A 183 -15.26 9.58 1.10
C GLY A 183 -14.42 10.13 2.26
N ALA A 184 -14.70 11.36 2.75
CA ALA A 184 -13.94 12.01 3.83
C ALA A 184 -14.02 11.23 5.16
N ASP A 185 -15.11 10.51 5.40
CA ASP A 185 -15.23 9.58 6.52
C ASP A 185 -14.47 8.26 6.31
N GLY A 186 -13.66 8.16 5.27
CA GLY A 186 -12.97 6.93 4.90
C GLY A 186 -13.94 5.86 4.41
N GLY A 187 -15.02 6.27 3.75
CA GLY A 187 -16.22 5.55 3.37
C GLY A 187 -16.02 4.06 3.11
N LEU A 188 -15.50 3.70 1.95
CA LEU A 188 -15.35 2.29 1.55
C LEU A 188 -14.38 1.51 2.43
N ALA A 189 -13.24 2.06 2.79
CA ALA A 189 -12.23 1.37 3.58
C ALA A 189 -12.72 1.17 5.03
N ARG A 190 -13.35 2.18 5.61
CA ARG A 190 -13.87 2.15 6.97
C ARG A 190 -15.12 1.26 7.10
N GLU A 191 -16.02 1.33 6.13
CA GLU A 191 -17.21 0.47 6.06
C GLU A 191 -16.80 -1.00 5.94
N ARG A 192 -15.88 -1.32 5.03
CA ARG A 192 -15.36 -2.67 4.87
C ARG A 192 -14.59 -3.16 6.09
N TYR A 193 -13.89 -2.28 6.81
CA TYR A 193 -13.28 -2.65 8.09
C TYR A 193 -14.32 -3.15 9.09
N ARG A 194 -15.48 -2.51 9.14
CA ARG A 194 -16.59 -2.91 10.06
C ARG A 194 -17.20 -4.26 9.69
N LEU A 195 -17.18 -4.62 8.41
CA LEU A 195 -17.76 -5.88 7.89
C LEU A 195 -16.82 -7.08 8.07
N VAL A 196 -15.52 -6.87 8.20
CA VAL A 196 -14.52 -7.93 8.37
C VAL A 196 -14.50 -8.42 9.81
N GLY A 197 -14.72 -9.72 10.02
CA GLY A 197 -14.64 -10.37 11.34
C GLY A 197 -15.92 -10.31 12.17
N LYS A 198 -17.07 -10.07 11.50
CA LYS A 198 -18.41 -10.34 12.06
C LYS A 198 -18.81 -11.77 11.72
#